data_16348cd6183bbecd57fc599810af9743
#
_entry.id   16348cd6183bbecd57fc599810af9743
#
_cell.length_a   1.000
_cell.length_b   1.000
_cell.length_c   1.000
_cell.angle_alpha   90.00
_cell.angle_beta   90.00
_cell.angle_gamma   90.00
#
_symmetry.space_group_name_H-M   'P 1'
#
loop_
_entity.id
_entity.type
_entity.pdbx_description
1 polymer ?
#
loop_
_entity_poly.entity_id
_entity_poly.type
_entity_poly.pdbx_seq_one_letter_code
_entity_poly.pdbx_strand_id
1 'polypeptide(L)'
;FRVELLAGLCVSWGLYNMDFDDLIKEAQRRTTSPNGVYSAKIMWSSFQDVLIERLKPRDSSDPSGSSDSSQFPSSSLCLSILKAHFPDPRFLWIRRRNKVAQAISLYRASFSNVFHHRRQRKKNEKDPPPYDFTKIESKLQFIEECESQWQKFFSENRLEPLILYYEDFCESLEDTLLIILKYLGERAAERGIPKITPNLLKMADSTSKEWELRFRKEREGN
;
A
#
# COMPACT_ATOMS: atom_id res chain seq x y z
N PHE A 1 0.49 5.72 -2.90
CA PHE A 1 -0.52 6.38 -3.73
C PHE A 1 -1.05 5.37 -4.72
N ARG A 2 -2.28 4.94 -4.59
CA ARG A 2 -2.96 4.31 -5.71
C ARG A 2 -3.32 5.41 -6.69
N VAL A 3 -3.08 5.22 -7.97
CA VAL A 3 -3.74 6.03 -9.00
C VAL A 3 -5.26 6.02 -8.75
N GLU A 4 -5.81 4.89 -8.32
CA GLU A 4 -7.19 4.77 -7.83
C GLU A 4 -7.48 5.60 -6.57
N LEU A 5 -6.52 5.82 -5.67
CA LEU A 5 -6.73 6.72 -4.53
C LEU A 5 -6.74 8.17 -5.00
N LEU A 6 -5.86 8.53 -5.91
CA LEU A 6 -5.86 9.85 -6.54
C LEU A 6 -7.09 10.04 -7.41
N ALA A 7 -7.48 9.05 -8.21
CA ALA A 7 -8.74 9.07 -8.94
C ALA A 7 -9.94 9.14 -8.00
N GLY A 8 -9.94 8.37 -6.91
CA GLY A 8 -10.97 8.41 -5.87
C GLY A 8 -11.02 9.75 -5.14
N LEU A 9 -9.89 10.37 -4.85
CA LEU A 9 -9.80 11.72 -4.29
C LEU A 9 -10.25 12.77 -5.30
N CYS A 10 -9.84 12.66 -6.57
CA CYS A 10 -10.32 13.52 -7.64
C CYS A 10 -11.84 13.47 -7.73
N VAL A 11 -12.44 12.28 -7.74
CA VAL A 11 -13.90 12.11 -7.78
C VAL A 11 -14.57 12.67 -6.53
N SER A 12 -14.07 12.31 -5.35
CA SER A 12 -14.69 12.72 -4.09
C SER A 12 -14.55 14.21 -3.77
N TRP A 13 -13.50 14.85 -4.29
CA TRP A 13 -13.20 16.26 -4.05
C TRP A 13 -13.48 17.17 -5.24
N GLY A 14 -13.93 16.63 -6.38
CA GLY A 14 -14.20 17.41 -7.58
C GLY A 14 -12.95 17.95 -8.30
N LEU A 15 -11.80 17.29 -8.16
CA LEU A 15 -10.50 17.75 -8.66
C LEU A 15 -10.11 17.09 -9.99
N TYR A 16 -11.04 17.02 -10.94
CA TYR A 16 -10.89 16.25 -12.18
C TYR A 16 -9.79 16.73 -13.14
N ASN A 17 -9.40 18.00 -13.05
CA ASN A 17 -8.46 18.63 -14.02
C ASN A 17 -7.19 19.17 -13.35
N MET A 18 -6.90 18.75 -12.11
CA MET A 18 -5.68 19.21 -11.44
C MET A 18 -4.46 18.45 -11.95
N ASP A 19 -3.38 19.19 -12.13
CA ASP A 19 -2.07 18.58 -12.28
C ASP A 19 -1.71 17.80 -11.03
N PHE A 20 -0.87 16.79 -11.17
CA PHE A 20 -0.53 15.87 -10.08
C PHE A 20 0.14 16.60 -8.90
N ASP A 21 1.03 17.53 -9.17
CA ASP A 21 1.72 18.28 -8.12
C ASP A 21 0.73 19.10 -7.28
N ASP A 22 -0.24 19.69 -7.96
CA ASP A 22 -1.30 20.44 -7.31
C ASP A 22 -2.28 19.54 -6.57
N LEU A 23 -2.52 18.33 -7.10
CA LEU A 23 -3.31 17.31 -6.39
C LEU A 23 -2.64 16.86 -5.11
N ILE A 24 -1.31 16.65 -5.12
CA ILE A 24 -0.55 16.32 -3.90
C ILE A 24 -0.62 17.47 -2.90
N LYS A 25 -0.38 18.71 -3.32
CA LYS A 25 -0.48 19.89 -2.46
C LYS A 25 -1.85 20.02 -1.83
N GLU A 26 -2.91 19.82 -2.62
CA GLU A 26 -4.27 19.87 -2.12
C GLU A 26 -4.59 18.72 -1.16
N ALA A 27 -4.09 17.52 -1.43
CA ALA A 27 -4.20 16.40 -0.50
C ALA A 27 -3.48 16.69 0.83
N GLN A 28 -2.26 17.22 0.77
CA GLN A 28 -1.53 17.66 1.96
C GLN A 28 -2.31 18.73 2.73
N ARG A 29 -2.80 19.76 2.05
CA ARG A 29 -3.58 20.84 2.67
C ARG A 29 -4.82 20.31 3.41
N ARG A 30 -5.53 19.34 2.86
CA ARG A 30 -6.77 18.80 3.45
C ARG A 30 -6.54 17.78 4.55
N THR A 31 -5.42 17.06 4.52
CA THR A 31 -5.23 15.88 5.38
C THR A 31 -4.04 15.99 6.33
N THR A 32 -3.26 17.08 6.26
CA THR A 32 -2.23 17.37 7.27
C THR A 32 -2.92 17.65 8.60
N SER A 33 -2.47 16.97 9.64
CA SER A 33 -2.97 17.14 11.00
C SER A 33 -2.59 18.50 11.58
N PRO A 34 -3.26 18.98 12.65
CA PRO A 34 -2.95 20.28 13.27
C PRO A 34 -1.50 20.42 13.76
N ASN A 35 -0.83 19.31 14.07
CA ASN A 35 0.60 19.29 14.45
C ASN A 35 1.55 19.17 13.24
N GLY A 36 1.05 19.34 12.01
CA GLY A 36 1.86 19.39 10.79
C GLY A 36 2.23 18.02 10.21
N VAL A 37 1.69 16.92 10.72
CA VAL A 37 1.99 15.58 10.20
C VAL A 37 1.06 15.24 9.05
N TYR A 38 1.66 14.89 7.90
CA TYR A 38 0.99 14.31 6.75
C TYR A 38 1.37 12.85 6.61
N SER A 39 0.41 11.99 6.32
CA SER A 39 0.67 10.57 6.05
C SER A 39 -0.03 10.08 4.79
N ALA A 40 0.64 9.21 4.04
CA ALA A 40 0.09 8.58 2.86
C ALA A 40 0.42 7.08 2.83
N LYS A 41 -0.52 6.26 2.36
CA LYS A 41 -0.29 4.86 2.09
C LYS A 41 0.07 4.69 0.62
N ILE A 42 1.22 4.08 0.36
CA ILE A 42 1.73 3.83 -0.98
C ILE A 42 1.86 2.32 -1.18
N MET A 43 1.29 1.80 -2.28
CA MET A 43 1.49 0.43 -2.74
C MET A 43 2.57 0.43 -3.82
N TRP A 44 3.42 -0.63 -3.90
CA TRP A 44 4.49 -0.66 -4.90
C TRP A 44 3.97 -0.46 -6.32
N SER A 45 2.95 -1.20 -6.72
CA SER A 45 2.35 -1.07 -8.06
C SER A 45 1.94 0.36 -8.40
N SER A 46 1.30 1.06 -7.45
CA SER A 46 0.87 2.44 -7.65
C SER A 46 2.04 3.43 -7.62
N PHE A 47 3.10 3.12 -6.87
CA PHE A 47 4.33 3.90 -6.85
C PHE A 47 5.01 3.84 -8.21
N GLN A 48 5.07 2.66 -8.82
CA GLN A 48 5.57 2.45 -10.16
C GLN A 48 4.81 3.29 -11.19
N ASP A 49 3.49 3.15 -11.24
CA ASP A 49 2.64 3.82 -12.22
C ASP A 49 2.80 5.34 -12.14
N VAL A 50 2.78 5.90 -10.93
CA VAL A 50 2.94 7.33 -10.70
C VAL A 50 4.32 7.83 -11.11
N LEU A 51 5.39 7.11 -10.79
CA LEU A 51 6.74 7.51 -11.14
C LEU A 51 7.01 7.43 -12.64
N ILE A 52 6.54 6.37 -13.31
CA ILE A 52 6.68 6.23 -14.77
C ILE A 52 5.98 7.38 -15.49
N GLU A 53 4.77 7.72 -15.07
CA GLU A 53 4.00 8.79 -15.69
C GLU A 53 4.62 10.17 -15.50
N ARG A 54 5.30 10.38 -14.35
CA ARG A 54 5.99 11.63 -14.02
C ARG A 54 7.32 11.80 -14.70
N LEU A 55 8.00 10.71 -15.01
CA LEU A 55 9.32 10.74 -15.61
C LEU A 55 9.29 10.75 -17.14
N LYS A 56 8.11 10.62 -17.75
CA LYS A 56 7.98 10.87 -19.19
C LYS A 56 8.32 12.34 -19.45
N PRO A 57 9.36 12.63 -20.27
CA PRO A 57 9.65 14.02 -20.65
C PRO A 57 8.40 14.65 -21.26
N ARG A 58 7.99 15.80 -20.75
CA ARG A 58 6.84 16.53 -21.29
C ARG A 58 7.08 17.11 -22.69
N ASP A 59 8.34 17.14 -23.12
CA ASP A 59 8.77 17.64 -24.43
C ASP A 59 9.53 16.56 -25.20
N SER A 60 8.83 15.67 -25.86
CA SER A 60 9.42 14.94 -27.00
C SER A 60 8.50 15.06 -28.20
N SER A 61 8.61 16.20 -28.87
CA SER A 61 8.23 16.37 -30.28
C SER A 61 9.18 15.64 -31.24
N ASP A 62 9.83 14.59 -30.79
CA ASP A 62 10.75 13.80 -31.61
C ASP A 62 10.09 12.48 -32.01
N PRO A 63 9.66 12.34 -33.31
CA PRO A 63 8.98 11.14 -33.78
C PRO A 63 9.91 9.95 -34.06
N SER A 64 11.21 10.05 -33.75
CA SER A 64 12.19 8.98 -33.95
C SER A 64 12.51 8.21 -32.66
N GLY A 65 11.50 7.94 -31.84
CA GLY A 65 11.66 7.28 -30.56
C GLY A 65 11.95 5.79 -30.68
N SER A 66 13.19 5.39 -30.57
CA SER A 66 13.56 4.10 -30.01
C SER A 66 13.44 4.19 -28.47
N SER A 67 12.21 4.30 -27.99
CA SER A 67 11.94 4.21 -26.57
C SER A 67 11.93 2.75 -26.17
N ASP A 68 13.03 2.27 -25.62
CA ASP A 68 13.02 1.07 -24.79
C ASP A 68 12.18 1.40 -23.53
N SER A 69 10.87 1.19 -23.67
CA SER A 69 9.83 1.55 -22.70
C SER A 69 9.81 0.63 -21.47
N SER A 70 10.85 -0.18 -21.27
CA SER A 70 10.97 -1.16 -20.20
C SER A 70 11.90 -0.72 -19.06
N GLN A 71 12.59 0.43 -19.16
CA GLN A 71 13.52 0.84 -18.12
C GLN A 71 12.82 1.60 -17.00
N PHE A 72 12.71 0.94 -15.87
CA PHE A 72 12.30 1.52 -14.59
C PHE A 72 13.23 2.70 -14.23
N PRO A 73 12.68 3.81 -13.71
CA PRO A 73 13.52 4.89 -13.19
C PRO A 73 14.42 4.38 -12.09
N SER A 74 15.63 4.92 -12.02
CA SER A 74 16.57 4.53 -10.97
C SER A 74 15.95 4.78 -9.58
N SER A 75 16.29 3.92 -8.64
CA SER A 75 15.80 4.01 -7.26
C SER A 75 16.11 5.38 -6.62
N SER A 76 17.24 5.98 -6.95
CA SER A 76 17.64 7.32 -6.49
C SER A 76 16.77 8.43 -7.07
N LEU A 77 16.35 8.30 -8.33
CA LEU A 77 15.44 9.25 -8.95
C LEU A 77 14.05 9.15 -8.34
N CYS A 78 13.58 7.93 -8.06
CA CYS A 78 12.34 7.69 -7.31
C CYS A 78 12.35 8.38 -5.95
N LEU A 79 13.45 8.27 -5.21
CA LEU A 79 13.61 8.95 -3.91
C LEU A 79 13.64 10.47 -4.07
N SER A 80 14.31 11.01 -5.10
CA SER A 80 14.36 12.46 -5.32
C SER A 80 12.98 13.05 -5.58
N ILE A 81 12.14 12.36 -6.36
CA ILE A 81 10.76 12.76 -6.60
C ILE A 81 9.94 12.73 -5.30
N LEU A 82 10.08 11.68 -4.49
CA LEU A 82 9.43 11.62 -3.19
C LEU A 82 9.84 12.80 -2.29
N LYS A 83 11.14 13.11 -2.23
CA LYS A 83 11.66 14.20 -1.38
C LYS A 83 11.24 15.58 -1.89
N ALA A 84 10.99 15.75 -3.19
CA ALA A 84 10.48 17.01 -3.73
C ALA A 84 9.08 17.35 -3.16
N HIS A 85 8.27 16.33 -2.88
CA HIS A 85 6.92 16.52 -2.32
C HIS A 85 6.86 16.32 -0.80
N PHE A 86 7.79 15.54 -0.25
CA PHE A 86 7.88 15.17 1.17
C PHE A 86 9.32 15.36 1.64
N PRO A 87 9.70 16.56 2.13
CA PRO A 87 11.12 16.91 2.37
C PRO A 87 11.85 16.00 3.38
N ASP A 88 11.16 15.52 4.40
CA ASP A 88 11.71 14.56 5.41
C ASP A 88 10.79 13.37 5.57
N PRO A 89 10.74 12.46 4.57
CA PRO A 89 9.82 11.34 4.62
C PRO A 89 10.30 10.28 5.62
N ARG A 90 9.41 9.88 6.52
CA ARG A 90 9.60 8.73 7.41
C ARG A 90 8.89 7.53 6.81
N PHE A 91 9.61 6.42 6.65
CA PHE A 91 9.08 5.22 5.99
C PHE A 91 8.64 4.18 7.02
N LEU A 92 7.36 3.80 6.96
CA LEU A 92 6.82 2.67 7.70
C LEU A 92 6.49 1.57 6.68
N TRP A 93 7.13 0.42 6.81
CA TRP A 93 6.93 -0.71 5.90
C TRP A 93 6.08 -1.78 6.57
N ILE A 94 4.80 -1.79 6.22
CA ILE A 94 3.86 -2.77 6.75
C ILE A 94 3.94 -4.05 5.92
N ARG A 95 4.31 -5.13 6.57
CA ARG A 95 4.45 -6.47 5.99
C ARG A 95 3.44 -7.44 6.61
N ARG A 96 3.31 -8.61 6.02
CA ARG A 96 2.58 -9.71 6.60
C ARG A 96 3.47 -10.96 6.63
N ARG A 97 3.55 -11.64 7.79
CA ARG A 97 4.35 -12.88 7.92
C ARG A 97 3.74 -13.99 7.09
N ASN A 98 2.43 -14.18 7.19
CA ASN A 98 1.70 -15.20 6.44
C ASN A 98 1.31 -14.70 5.04
N LYS A 99 2.21 -14.92 4.05
CA LYS A 99 2.03 -14.49 2.66
C LYS A 99 0.89 -15.23 1.95
N VAL A 100 0.71 -16.52 2.23
CA VAL A 100 -0.39 -17.31 1.65
C VAL A 100 -1.74 -16.74 2.08
N ALA A 101 -1.92 -16.47 3.37
CA ALA A 101 -3.15 -15.83 3.86
C ALA A 101 -3.34 -14.42 3.27
N GLN A 102 -2.25 -13.69 2.98
CA GLN A 102 -2.30 -12.40 2.28
C GLN A 102 -2.76 -12.56 0.84
N ALA A 103 -2.22 -13.55 0.11
CA ALA A 103 -2.59 -13.84 -1.27
C ALA A 103 -4.06 -14.25 -1.41
N ILE A 104 -4.54 -15.12 -0.53
CA ILE A 104 -5.95 -15.53 -0.47
C ILE A 104 -6.85 -14.31 -0.21
N SER A 105 -6.48 -13.45 0.74
CA SER A 105 -7.23 -12.23 1.04
C SER A 105 -7.26 -11.29 -0.17
N LEU A 106 -6.14 -11.13 -0.87
CA LEU A 106 -6.05 -10.30 -2.07
C LEU A 106 -6.86 -10.87 -3.23
N TYR A 107 -6.83 -12.19 -3.44
CA TYR A 107 -7.64 -12.86 -4.45
C TYR A 107 -9.14 -12.63 -4.21
N ARG A 108 -9.61 -12.89 -2.99
CA ARG A 108 -11.01 -12.66 -2.59
C ARG A 108 -11.43 -11.21 -2.75
N ALA A 109 -10.59 -10.27 -2.33
CA ALA A 109 -10.86 -8.85 -2.46
C ALA A 109 -10.92 -8.38 -3.93
N SER A 110 -10.04 -8.91 -4.78
CA SER A 110 -10.02 -8.60 -6.22
C SER A 110 -11.28 -9.10 -6.93
N PHE A 111 -11.83 -10.24 -6.52
CA PHE A 111 -13.05 -10.80 -7.10
C PHE A 111 -14.30 -10.02 -6.69
N SER A 112 -14.44 -9.73 -5.40
CA SER A 112 -15.60 -9.01 -4.86
C SER A 112 -15.53 -7.51 -5.08
N ASN A 113 -14.37 -6.99 -5.46
CA ASN A 113 -14.04 -5.56 -5.48
C ASN A 113 -14.22 -4.87 -4.10
N VAL A 114 -14.16 -5.67 -3.02
CA VAL A 114 -14.30 -5.21 -1.64
C VAL A 114 -12.99 -5.43 -0.91
N PHE A 115 -12.21 -4.36 -0.74
CA PHE A 115 -10.91 -4.40 -0.07
C PHE A 115 -11.00 -4.13 1.44
N HIS A 116 -12.11 -3.57 1.92
CA HIS A 116 -12.32 -3.24 3.33
C HIS A 116 -13.77 -3.44 3.75
N HIS A 117 -14.00 -4.16 4.83
CA HIS A 117 -15.30 -4.22 5.50
C HIS A 117 -15.30 -3.24 6.68
N ARG A 118 -16.14 -2.20 6.61
CA ARG A 118 -16.44 -1.33 7.75
C ARG A 118 -17.60 -1.91 8.55
N ARG A 119 -17.56 -1.79 9.89
CA ARG A 119 -18.63 -2.29 10.79
C ARG A 119 -20.05 -1.83 10.45
N GLN A 120 -20.19 -0.74 9.72
CA GLN A 120 -21.50 -0.12 9.41
C GLN A 120 -22.01 -0.37 7.98
N ARG A 121 -21.30 -1.13 7.15
CA ARG A 121 -21.75 -1.35 5.76
C ARG A 121 -22.70 -2.54 5.68
N LYS A 122 -23.95 -2.28 5.23
CA LYS A 122 -24.94 -3.32 4.91
C LYS A 122 -24.45 -4.22 3.77
N LYS A 123 -24.70 -5.49 3.93
CA LYS A 123 -24.38 -6.65 3.15
C LYS A 123 -25.03 -6.62 1.76
N ASN A 124 -24.30 -6.15 0.73
CA ASN A 124 -24.48 -6.58 -0.66
C ASN A 124 -23.21 -7.32 -1.06
N GLU A 125 -22.92 -8.42 -0.38
CA GLU A 125 -21.77 -9.25 -0.71
C GLU A 125 -22.16 -10.13 -1.89
N LYS A 126 -21.37 -10.04 -2.97
CA LYS A 126 -21.32 -11.09 -3.97
C LYS A 126 -20.83 -12.37 -3.31
N ASP A 127 -21.30 -13.51 -3.77
CA ASP A 127 -20.79 -14.79 -3.30
C ASP A 127 -19.27 -14.81 -3.38
N PRO A 128 -18.60 -15.43 -2.40
CA PRO A 128 -17.15 -15.55 -2.44
C PRO A 128 -16.72 -16.26 -3.72
N PRO A 129 -15.55 -15.93 -4.30
CA PRO A 129 -15.05 -16.66 -5.45
C PRO A 129 -14.85 -18.14 -5.11
N PRO A 130 -14.88 -19.03 -6.09
CA PRO A 130 -14.42 -20.40 -5.88
C PRO A 130 -12.92 -20.42 -5.58
N TYR A 131 -12.48 -21.48 -4.89
CA TYR A 131 -11.05 -21.73 -4.71
C TYR A 131 -10.37 -21.92 -6.08
N ASP A 132 -9.23 -21.25 -6.28
CA ASP A 132 -8.45 -21.33 -7.51
C ASP A 132 -6.96 -21.23 -7.15
N PHE A 133 -6.26 -22.37 -7.23
CA PHE A 133 -4.84 -22.47 -6.89
C PHE A 133 -3.99 -21.49 -7.73
N THR A 134 -4.19 -21.50 -9.05
CA THR A 134 -3.38 -20.69 -9.98
C THR A 134 -3.54 -19.19 -9.72
N LYS A 135 -4.75 -18.73 -9.43
CA LYS A 135 -4.99 -17.33 -9.10
C LYS A 135 -4.41 -16.94 -7.75
N ILE A 136 -4.47 -17.82 -6.76
CA ILE A 136 -3.85 -17.57 -5.44
C ILE A 136 -2.32 -17.53 -5.59
N GLU A 137 -1.73 -18.47 -6.33
CA GLU A 137 -0.29 -18.50 -6.61
C GLU A 137 0.17 -17.22 -7.32
N SER A 138 -0.56 -16.77 -8.34
CA SER A 138 -0.28 -15.50 -9.02
C SER A 138 -0.33 -14.29 -8.06
N LYS A 139 -1.25 -14.28 -7.08
CA LYS A 139 -1.30 -13.22 -6.07
C LYS A 139 -0.14 -13.31 -5.09
N LEU A 140 0.29 -14.53 -4.75
CA LEU A 140 1.45 -14.74 -3.89
C LEU A 140 2.73 -14.22 -4.54
N GLN A 141 2.98 -14.60 -5.80
CA GLN A 141 4.12 -14.12 -6.59
C GLN A 141 4.12 -12.59 -6.73
N PHE A 142 2.96 -12.00 -7.00
CA PHE A 142 2.81 -10.54 -7.05
C PHE A 142 3.18 -9.86 -5.72
N ILE A 143 2.77 -10.44 -4.58
CA ILE A 143 3.09 -9.90 -3.25
C ILE A 143 4.60 -10.00 -2.99
N GLU A 144 5.21 -11.14 -3.29
CA GLU A 144 6.63 -11.40 -3.11
C GLU A 144 7.47 -10.46 -3.98
N GLU A 145 7.08 -10.24 -5.23
CA GLU A 145 7.71 -9.28 -6.12
C GLU A 145 7.62 -7.84 -5.58
N CYS A 146 6.43 -7.37 -5.17
CA CYS A 146 6.27 -6.05 -4.59
C CYS A 146 7.13 -5.85 -3.33
N GLU A 147 7.29 -6.87 -2.49
CA GLU A 147 8.16 -6.80 -1.31
C GLU A 147 9.63 -6.76 -1.68
N SER A 148 10.06 -7.56 -2.67
CA SER A 148 11.43 -7.56 -3.19
C SER A 148 11.80 -6.17 -3.73
N GLN A 149 10.90 -5.55 -4.48
CA GLN A 149 11.11 -4.21 -5.03
C GLN A 149 11.20 -3.13 -3.93
N TRP A 150 10.34 -3.19 -2.90
CA TRP A 150 10.48 -2.30 -1.75
C TRP A 150 11.80 -2.49 -1.03
N GLN A 151 12.22 -3.73 -0.81
CA GLN A 151 13.49 -4.04 -0.18
C GLN A 151 14.67 -3.46 -0.98
N LYS A 152 14.64 -3.65 -2.31
CA LYS A 152 15.63 -3.09 -3.23
C LYS A 152 15.65 -1.55 -3.12
N PHE A 153 14.49 -0.90 -3.19
CA PHE A 153 14.37 0.56 -3.06
C PHE A 153 14.98 1.08 -1.76
N PHE A 154 14.70 0.45 -0.61
CA PHE A 154 15.25 0.86 0.67
C PHE A 154 16.75 0.64 0.74
N SER A 155 17.26 -0.53 0.29
CA SER A 155 18.68 -0.85 0.34
C SER A 155 19.52 0.04 -0.57
N GLU A 156 19.10 0.28 -1.80
CA GLU A 156 19.81 1.11 -2.76
C GLU A 156 19.89 2.58 -2.33
N ASN A 157 18.86 3.07 -1.64
CA ASN A 157 18.81 4.44 -1.12
C ASN A 157 19.34 4.55 0.32
N ARG A 158 19.85 3.48 0.94
CA ARG A 158 20.32 3.44 2.32
C ARG A 158 19.28 3.97 3.32
N LEU A 159 18.03 3.58 3.10
CA LEU A 159 16.90 3.94 3.95
C LEU A 159 16.61 2.83 4.94
N GLU A 160 16.33 3.20 6.18
CA GLU A 160 15.96 2.29 7.26
C GLU A 160 14.49 2.50 7.62
N PRO A 161 13.54 1.81 6.94
CA PRO A 161 12.13 1.92 7.28
C PRO A 161 11.84 1.25 8.62
N LEU A 162 10.87 1.78 9.37
CA LEU A 162 10.28 1.02 10.47
C LEU A 162 9.47 -0.14 9.90
N ILE A 163 9.93 -1.37 10.14
CA ILE A 163 9.23 -2.58 9.70
C ILE A 163 8.17 -2.95 10.72
N LEU A 164 6.94 -3.09 10.26
CA LEU A 164 5.77 -3.46 11.06
C LEU A 164 5.09 -4.69 10.45
N TYR A 165 4.63 -5.61 11.28
CA TYR A 165 3.90 -6.76 10.82
C TYR A 165 2.41 -6.65 11.14
N TYR A 166 1.58 -7.02 10.17
CA TYR A 166 0.12 -7.03 10.32
C TYR A 166 -0.33 -7.86 11.53
N GLU A 167 0.35 -8.97 11.79
CA GLU A 167 0.05 -9.86 12.90
C GLU A 167 0.21 -9.14 14.25
N ASP A 168 1.25 -8.29 14.39
CA ASP A 168 1.49 -7.51 15.61
C ASP A 168 0.39 -6.46 15.85
N PHE A 169 -0.09 -5.82 14.77
CA PHE A 169 -1.29 -4.97 14.86
C PHE A 169 -2.53 -5.72 15.34
N CYS A 170 -2.67 -6.99 14.91
CA CYS A 170 -3.80 -7.80 15.33
C CYS A 170 -3.69 -8.28 16.78
N GLU A 171 -2.47 -8.42 17.29
CA GLU A 171 -2.19 -8.85 18.66
C GLU A 171 -2.31 -7.68 19.63
N SER A 172 -1.60 -6.59 19.37
CA SER A 172 -1.65 -5.35 20.16
C SER A 172 -1.53 -4.12 19.28
N LEU A 173 -2.68 -3.49 19.00
CA LEU A 173 -2.71 -2.22 18.29
C LEU A 173 -2.04 -1.10 19.09
N GLU A 174 -2.21 -1.09 20.42
CA GLU A 174 -1.68 -0.06 21.29
C GLU A 174 -0.15 -0.07 21.32
N ASP A 175 0.46 -1.26 21.48
CA ASP A 175 1.92 -1.41 21.48
C ASP A 175 2.52 -1.03 20.12
N THR A 176 1.87 -1.45 19.04
CA THR A 176 2.31 -1.10 17.68
C THR A 176 2.26 0.40 17.45
N LEU A 177 1.23 1.09 17.92
CA LEU A 177 1.13 2.53 17.82
C LEU A 177 2.19 3.25 18.66
N LEU A 178 2.53 2.74 19.86
CA LEU A 178 3.63 3.29 20.66
C LEU A 178 4.97 3.20 19.91
N ILE A 179 5.24 2.09 19.25
CA ILE A 179 6.44 1.92 18.43
C ILE A 179 6.47 2.94 17.28
N ILE A 180 5.35 3.14 16.60
CA ILE A 180 5.24 4.13 15.52
C ILE A 180 5.47 5.55 16.04
N LEU A 181 4.84 5.92 17.14
CA LEU A 181 4.98 7.27 17.73
C LEU A 181 6.42 7.54 18.17
N LYS A 182 7.09 6.56 18.78
CA LYS A 182 8.52 6.68 19.12
C LYS A 182 9.38 6.88 17.88
N TYR A 183 9.13 6.12 16.82
CA TYR A 183 9.86 6.25 15.56
C TYR A 183 9.68 7.62 14.91
N LEU A 184 8.49 8.17 14.98
CA LEU A 184 8.17 9.50 14.46
C LEU A 184 8.72 10.64 15.34
N GLY A 185 9.27 10.33 16.53
CA GLY A 185 9.79 11.32 17.47
C GLY A 185 8.69 12.09 18.20
N GLU A 186 7.47 11.59 18.19
CA GLU A 186 6.32 12.28 18.74
C GLU A 186 6.28 12.20 20.27
N ARG A 187 6.21 13.35 20.92
CA ARG A 187 5.94 13.47 22.38
C ARG A 187 4.58 12.87 22.78
N ALA A 188 3.77 12.48 21.81
CA ALA A 188 2.50 11.80 22.05
C ALA A 188 2.67 10.45 22.76
N ALA A 189 3.82 9.80 22.63
CA ALA A 189 4.13 8.60 23.41
C ALA A 189 4.12 8.88 24.93
N GLU A 190 4.44 10.10 25.35
CA GLU A 190 4.45 10.53 26.75
C GLU A 190 3.04 10.83 27.29
N ARG A 191 2.10 11.18 26.42
CA ARG A 191 0.71 11.55 26.77
C ARG A 191 -0.25 10.36 26.81
N GLY A 192 0.22 9.16 26.46
CA GLY A 192 -0.61 7.99 26.30
C GLY A 192 -1.40 7.98 24.98
N ILE A 193 -1.75 6.78 24.52
CA ILE A 193 -2.55 6.60 23.30
C ILE A 193 -4.03 6.68 23.70
N PRO A 194 -4.86 7.46 22.99
CA PRO A 194 -6.29 7.42 23.19
C PRO A 194 -6.82 6.02 22.86
N LYS A 195 -7.82 5.55 23.59
CA LYS A 195 -8.44 4.25 23.31
C LYS A 195 -8.97 4.22 21.87
N ILE A 196 -8.31 3.43 21.04
CA ILE A 196 -8.66 3.29 19.62
C ILE A 196 -9.48 2.03 19.42
N THR A 197 -10.68 2.19 18.92
CA THR A 197 -11.50 1.07 18.49
C THR A 197 -11.31 0.85 16.99
N PRO A 198 -10.74 -0.29 16.54
CA PRO A 198 -10.58 -0.57 15.12
C PRO A 198 -11.93 -0.55 14.41
N ASN A 199 -12.03 0.22 13.34
CA ASN A 199 -13.27 0.33 12.53
C ASN A 199 -13.35 -0.74 11.43
N LEU A 200 -12.26 -1.51 11.25
CA LEU A 200 -12.16 -2.56 10.25
C LEU A 200 -12.41 -3.92 10.90
N LEU A 201 -13.17 -4.75 10.20
CA LEU A 201 -13.39 -6.15 10.59
C LEU A 201 -12.28 -7.03 9.97
N LYS A 202 -11.80 -8.00 10.74
CA LYS A 202 -10.91 -9.04 10.24
C LYS A 202 -11.68 -9.90 9.23
N MET A 203 -11.20 -9.96 7.99
CA MET A 203 -11.86 -10.70 6.91
C MET A 203 -11.50 -12.21 6.87
N ALA A 204 -10.53 -12.63 7.67
CA ALA A 204 -10.14 -14.04 7.73
C ALA A 204 -11.24 -14.87 8.44
N ASP A 205 -11.88 -15.75 7.68
CA ASP A 205 -12.93 -16.67 8.10
C ASP A 205 -12.44 -18.14 8.00
N SER A 206 -13.34 -19.10 8.31
CA SER A 206 -13.06 -20.53 8.19
C SER A 206 -12.65 -20.94 6.77
N THR A 207 -13.30 -20.37 5.76
CA THR A 207 -13.00 -20.61 4.34
C THR A 207 -11.57 -20.19 3.99
N SER A 208 -11.11 -19.05 4.49
CA SER A 208 -9.72 -18.62 4.26
C SER A 208 -8.69 -19.55 4.86
N LYS A 209 -8.99 -20.13 6.03
CA LYS A 209 -8.12 -21.13 6.69
C LYS A 209 -8.10 -22.45 5.92
N GLU A 210 -9.26 -22.92 5.47
CA GLU A 210 -9.39 -24.12 4.65
C GLU A 210 -8.59 -23.98 3.34
N TRP A 211 -8.74 -22.84 2.67
CA TRP A 211 -8.00 -22.54 1.43
C TRP A 211 -6.49 -22.48 1.66
N GLU A 212 -6.06 -21.94 2.79
CA GLU A 212 -4.64 -21.89 3.12
C GLU A 212 -4.05 -23.30 3.29
N LEU A 213 -4.74 -24.17 4.03
CA LEU A 213 -4.30 -25.57 4.21
C LEU A 213 -4.27 -26.32 2.87
N ARG A 214 -5.32 -26.17 2.07
CA ARG A 214 -5.42 -26.77 0.74
C ARG A 214 -4.30 -26.29 -0.17
N PHE A 215 -4.08 -24.98 -0.25
CA PHE A 215 -3.06 -24.35 -1.10
C PHE A 215 -1.65 -24.85 -0.72
N ARG A 216 -1.32 -24.91 0.57
CA ARG A 216 0.00 -25.41 1.02
C ARG A 216 0.20 -26.86 0.62
N LYS A 217 -0.80 -27.72 0.79
CA LYS A 217 -0.73 -29.12 0.40
C LYS A 217 -0.55 -29.30 -1.12
N GLU A 218 -1.28 -28.56 -1.93
CA GLU A 218 -1.16 -28.60 -3.39
C GLU A 218 0.23 -28.09 -3.85
N ARG A 219 0.77 -27.07 -3.18
CA ARG A 219 2.09 -26.49 -3.51
C ARG A 219 3.25 -27.42 -3.13
N GLU A 220 3.12 -28.24 -2.08
CA GLU A 220 4.11 -29.24 -1.65
C GLU A 220 4.10 -30.48 -2.56
N GLY A 221 3.00 -30.74 -3.25
CA GLY A 221 2.83 -31.88 -4.15
C GLY A 221 3.20 -31.62 -5.62
N ASN A 222 3.48 -30.37 -5.96
CA ASN A 222 3.96 -29.92 -7.27
C ASN A 222 5.46 -29.62 -7.23
#